data_7758c9e33ccce04cd8be4ca97ac4b688
#
_entry.id   7758c9e33ccce04cd8be4ca97ac4b688
#
_cell.length_a   1.000
_cell.length_b   1.000
_cell.length_c   1.000
_cell.angle_alpha   90.00
_cell.angle_beta   90.00
_cell.angle_gamma   90.00
#
_symmetry.space_group_name_H-M   'P 1'
#
loop_
_entity.id
_entity.type
_entity.pdbx_description
1 polymer ?
#
loop_
_entity_poly.entity_id
_entity_poly.type
_entity_poly.pdbx_seq_one_letter_code
_entity_poly.pdbx_strand_id
1 'polypeptide(L)'
;MRAILVRTSELRTREVINISDGRKLGAVVDVDIDLESGRLRAIVVPGPRGMFSIFGRNEDIVIPWDKIKRIGQDVILVERPSLPPLSR
;
A
#
# COMPACT_ATOMS: atom_id res chain seq x y z
N MET A 1 -0.30 28.14 -9.95
CA MET A 1 -0.65 26.76 -9.68
C MET A 1 0.02 26.28 -8.41
N ARG A 2 -0.71 25.55 -7.67
CA ARG A 2 -0.26 25.03 -6.39
C ARG A 2 0.14 23.58 -6.48
N ALA A 3 1.29 23.20 -5.98
CA ALA A 3 1.66 21.82 -5.86
C ALA A 3 1.07 21.24 -4.58
N ILE A 4 0.58 20.02 -4.66
CA ILE A 4 0.09 19.30 -3.49
C ILE A 4 1.16 18.30 -3.11
N LEU A 5 1.69 18.46 -1.92
CA LEU A 5 2.78 17.63 -1.45
C LEU A 5 2.32 16.82 -0.26
N VAL A 6 2.86 15.60 -0.17
CA VAL A 6 2.60 14.74 0.96
C VAL A 6 3.94 14.18 1.41
N ARG A 7 4.13 14.09 2.71
CA ARG A 7 5.36 13.54 3.27
C ARG A 7 5.17 12.06 3.56
N THR A 8 6.28 11.32 3.53
CA THR A 8 6.20 9.89 3.82
C THR A 8 5.66 9.63 5.22
N SER A 9 5.96 10.53 6.17
CA SER A 9 5.41 10.37 7.51
C SER A 9 3.89 10.47 7.50
N GLU A 10 3.33 11.25 6.58
CA GLU A 10 1.88 11.34 6.44
C GLU A 10 1.30 10.09 5.79
N LEU A 11 2.00 9.53 4.81
CA LEU A 11 1.55 8.30 4.17
C LEU A 11 1.42 7.17 5.18
N ARG A 12 2.30 7.16 6.17
CA ARG A 12 2.33 6.07 7.14
C ARG A 12 1.16 6.10 8.11
N THR A 13 0.39 7.18 8.12
CA THR A 13 -0.78 7.26 8.98
C THR A 13 -2.06 6.88 8.26
N ARG A 14 -1.97 6.57 6.96
CA ARG A 14 -3.16 6.31 6.15
C ARG A 14 -3.35 4.83 5.92
N GLU A 15 -4.61 4.42 5.93
CA GLU A 15 -4.97 3.03 5.67
C GLU A 15 -5.00 2.80 4.17
N VAL A 16 -4.34 1.74 3.72
CA VAL A 16 -4.35 1.37 2.30
C VAL A 16 -5.49 0.38 2.07
N ILE A 17 -6.33 0.69 1.10
CA ILE A 17 -7.50 -0.13 0.78
C ILE A 17 -7.43 -0.54 -0.67
N ASN A 18 -7.57 -1.84 -0.91
CA ASN A 18 -7.62 -2.38 -2.25
C ASN A 18 -9.04 -2.29 -2.77
N ILE A 19 -9.27 -1.45 -3.78
CA ILE A 19 -10.62 -1.25 -4.28
C ILE A 19 -11.14 -2.43 -5.08
N SER A 20 -10.26 -3.34 -5.50
CA SER A 20 -10.70 -4.52 -6.24
C SER A 20 -11.50 -5.49 -5.36
N ASP A 21 -11.15 -5.61 -4.09
CA ASP A 21 -11.82 -6.54 -3.20
C ASP A 21 -12.24 -5.91 -1.88
N GLY A 22 -11.99 -4.62 -1.70
CA GLY A 22 -12.39 -3.91 -0.49
C GLY A 22 -11.56 -4.21 0.73
N ARG A 23 -10.46 -4.94 0.59
CA ARG A 23 -9.66 -5.32 1.74
C ARG A 23 -8.76 -4.20 2.20
N LYS A 24 -8.59 -4.12 3.52
CA LYS A 24 -7.63 -3.22 4.12
C LYS A 24 -6.28 -3.89 4.13
N LEU A 25 -5.29 -3.22 3.60
CA LEU A 25 -3.94 -3.77 3.49
C LEU A 25 -3.01 -3.25 4.59
N GLY A 26 -3.52 -2.40 5.45
CA GLY A 26 -2.72 -1.83 6.53
C GLY A 26 -2.13 -0.49 6.14
N ALA A 27 -1.36 0.09 7.03
CA ALA A 27 -0.73 1.37 6.78
C ALA A 27 0.59 1.17 6.05
N VAL A 28 1.03 2.21 5.35
CA VAL A 28 2.32 2.15 4.65
C VAL A 28 3.44 1.97 5.68
N VAL A 29 4.25 0.94 5.51
CA VAL A 29 5.38 0.70 6.40
C VAL A 29 6.71 1.10 5.77
N ASP A 30 6.74 1.27 4.46
CA ASP A 30 7.96 1.66 3.78
C ASP A 30 7.63 2.18 2.39
N VAL A 31 8.61 2.78 1.74
CA VAL A 31 8.49 3.23 0.35
C VAL A 31 9.75 2.84 -0.39
N ASP A 32 9.59 2.57 -1.68
CA ASP A 32 10.72 2.30 -2.57
C ASP A 32 10.93 3.49 -3.47
N ILE A 33 12.14 3.98 -3.52
CA ILE A 33 12.49 5.15 -4.33
C ILE A 33 13.47 4.71 -5.40
N ASP A 34 13.17 5.07 -6.64
CA ASP A 34 14.08 4.84 -7.76
C ASP A 34 15.17 5.89 -7.71
N LEU A 35 16.39 5.45 -7.45
CA LEU A 35 17.49 6.39 -7.28
C LEU A 35 17.91 7.04 -8.59
N GLU A 36 17.65 6.39 -9.72
CA GLU A 36 17.99 6.98 -11.00
C GLU A 36 17.07 8.13 -11.37
N SER A 37 15.77 7.93 -11.21
CA SER A 37 14.81 8.95 -11.57
C SER A 37 14.48 9.89 -10.40
N GLY A 38 14.78 9.46 -9.18
CA GLY A 38 14.41 10.22 -7.99
C GLY A 38 12.94 10.16 -7.67
N ARG A 39 12.22 9.20 -8.25
CA ARG A 39 10.78 9.13 -8.08
C ARG A 39 10.39 8.00 -7.15
N LEU A 40 9.25 8.17 -6.51
CA LEU A 40 8.66 7.11 -5.71
C LEU A 40 8.22 6.00 -6.63
N ARG A 41 8.66 4.79 -6.35
CA ARG A 41 8.41 3.64 -7.21
C ARG A 41 7.28 2.78 -6.69
N ALA A 42 7.18 2.64 -5.39
CA ALA A 42 6.18 1.77 -4.80
C ALA A 42 6.01 2.10 -3.33
N ILE A 43 4.88 1.70 -2.76
CA ILE A 43 4.69 1.71 -1.33
C ILE A 43 4.65 0.27 -0.85
N VAL A 44 4.98 0.07 0.42
CA VAL A 44 5.03 -1.25 1.02
C VAL A 44 4.06 -1.29 2.18
N VAL A 45 3.20 -2.31 2.20
CA VAL A 45 2.18 -2.47 3.23
C VAL A 45 2.25 -3.89 3.79
N PRO A 46 1.76 -4.10 5.02
CA PRO A 46 1.82 -5.45 5.62
C PRO A 46 0.81 -6.43 5.05
N GLY A 47 -0.28 -5.92 4.47
CA GLY A 47 -1.32 -6.80 3.96
C GLY A 47 -2.41 -7.05 4.98
N PRO A 48 -3.44 -7.80 4.59
CA PRO A 48 -4.55 -8.07 5.49
C PRO A 48 -4.13 -8.91 6.68
N ARG A 49 -4.79 -8.68 7.79
CA ARG A 49 -4.57 -9.50 8.96
C ARG A 49 -4.96 -10.94 8.67
N GLY A 50 -4.31 -11.86 9.31
CA GLY A 50 -4.61 -13.26 9.12
C GLY A 50 -3.71 -13.93 8.11
N MET A 51 -3.25 -13.20 7.11
CA MET A 51 -2.32 -13.79 6.17
C MET A 51 -1.02 -14.17 6.84
N PHE A 52 -0.54 -13.32 7.73
CA PHE A 52 0.71 -13.61 8.44
C PHE A 52 0.58 -14.83 9.31
N SER A 53 -0.52 -14.93 10.05
CA SER A 53 -0.68 -16.05 10.96
C SER A 53 -0.85 -17.36 10.20
N ILE A 54 -1.45 -17.32 9.01
CA ILE A 54 -1.63 -18.52 8.21
C ILE A 54 -0.31 -19.00 7.65
N PHE A 55 0.49 -18.09 7.13
CA PHE A 55 1.75 -18.48 6.50
C PHE A 55 2.92 -18.42 7.45
N GLY A 56 2.74 -17.84 8.64
CA GLY A 56 3.81 -17.76 9.60
C GLY A 56 4.96 -16.88 9.17
N ARG A 57 4.71 -15.93 8.31
CA ARG A 57 5.73 -15.05 7.78
C ARG A 57 5.20 -13.62 7.69
N ASN A 58 6.13 -12.68 7.80
CA ASN A 58 5.83 -11.26 7.68
C ASN A 58 6.33 -10.77 6.34
N GLU A 59 5.70 -11.23 5.28
CA GLU A 59 6.06 -10.76 3.96
C GLU A 59 5.20 -9.59 3.60
N ASP A 60 5.83 -8.45 3.42
CA ASP A 60 5.13 -7.24 3.07
C ASP A 60 4.71 -7.27 1.61
N ILE A 61 3.68 -6.51 1.30
CA ILE A 61 3.16 -6.40 -0.04
C ILE A 61 3.69 -5.11 -0.64
N VAL A 62 4.30 -5.21 -1.82
CA VAL A 62 4.82 -4.07 -2.54
C VAL A 62 3.77 -3.65 -3.57
N ILE A 63 3.35 -2.39 -3.52
CA ILE A 63 2.33 -1.87 -4.42
C ILE A 63 2.99 -0.82 -5.30
N PRO A 64 3.12 -1.10 -6.62
CA PRO A 64 3.74 -0.15 -7.53
C PRO A 64 2.97 1.17 -7.56
N TRP A 65 3.68 2.23 -7.83
CA TRP A 65 3.11 3.57 -7.84
C TRP A 65 1.94 3.67 -8.81
N ASP A 66 2.02 3.02 -9.97
CA ASP A 66 0.96 3.10 -10.96
C ASP A 66 -0.32 2.36 -10.55
N LYS A 67 -0.28 1.61 -9.48
CA LYS A 67 -1.48 0.96 -8.93
C LYS A 67 -2.15 1.79 -7.85
N ILE A 68 -1.56 2.91 -7.48
CA ILE A 68 -2.16 3.82 -6.52
C ILE A 68 -3.11 4.72 -7.28
N LYS A 69 -4.39 4.62 -6.95
CA LYS A 69 -5.41 5.36 -7.67
C LYS A 69 -5.71 6.70 -7.04
N ARG A 70 -5.58 6.79 -5.73
CA ARG A 70 -5.86 8.04 -5.06
C ARG A 70 -5.22 8.04 -3.68
N ILE A 71 -4.65 9.17 -3.32
CA ILE A 71 -4.15 9.39 -1.97
C ILE A 71 -5.07 10.40 -1.33
N GLY A 72 -5.88 9.92 -0.38
CA GLY A 72 -6.79 10.78 0.34
C GLY A 72 -6.20 11.25 1.65
N GLN A 73 -7.03 11.90 2.43
CA GLN A 73 -6.60 12.42 3.72
C GLN A 73 -6.40 11.32 4.75
N ASP A 74 -7.22 10.29 4.69
CA ASP A 74 -7.19 9.23 5.69
C ASP A 74 -6.88 7.87 5.08
N VAL A 75 -7.05 7.73 3.77
CA VAL A 75 -6.90 6.45 3.11
C VAL A 75 -6.10 6.61 1.83
N ILE A 76 -5.52 5.51 1.39
CA ILE A 76 -4.88 5.40 0.08
C ILE A 76 -5.58 4.28 -0.66
N LEU A 77 -6.13 4.60 -1.83
CA LEU A 77 -6.85 3.63 -2.62
C LEU A 77 -5.93 3.06 -3.69
N VAL A 78 -5.84 1.76 -3.72
CA VAL A 78 -5.01 1.07 -4.70
C VAL A 78 -5.86 0.05 -5.43
N GLU A 79 -5.39 -0.35 -6.61
CA GLU A 79 -6.08 -1.36 -7.40
C GLU A 79 -5.09 -2.42 -7.80
N ARG A 80 -5.25 -3.60 -7.24
CA ARG A 80 -4.40 -4.73 -7.54
C ARG A 80 -5.27 -5.98 -7.56
N PRO A 81 -4.77 -7.08 -8.15
CA PRO A 81 -5.56 -8.31 -8.16
C PRO A 81 -5.96 -8.71 -6.75
N SER A 82 -7.15 -9.30 -6.65
CA SER A 82 -7.66 -9.74 -5.37
C SER A 82 -6.71 -10.75 -4.76
N LEU A 83 -6.55 -10.64 -3.43
CA LEU A 83 -5.70 -11.58 -2.72
C LEU A 83 -6.39 -12.94 -2.66
N PRO A 84 -5.62 -14.02 -2.62
CA PRO A 84 -6.22 -15.35 -2.54
C PRO A 84 -7.01 -15.52 -1.24
N PRO A 85 -8.00 -16.41 -1.25
CA PRO A 85 -8.74 -16.68 -0.03
C PRO A 85 -7.82 -17.21 1.06
N LEU A 86 -8.16 -16.88 2.29
CA LEU A 86 -7.36 -17.31 3.42
C LEU A 86 -7.73 -18.71 3.90
N SER A 87 -8.89 -19.17 3.53
CA SER A 87 -9.39 -20.46 3.98
C SER A 87 -8.94 -21.56 3.02
N ARG A 88 -7.78 -22.02 3.20
CA ARG A 88 -7.27 -23.08 2.33
C ARG A 88 -6.51 -24.09 3.11
#